data_766a8de686bdbe0b0057e049970e3e23
#
_entry.id   766a8de686bdbe0b0057e049970e3e23
#
_cell.length_a   1.000
_cell.length_b   1.000
_cell.length_c   1.000
_cell.angle_alpha   90.00
_cell.angle_beta   90.00
_cell.angle_gamma   90.00
#
_symmetry.space_group_name_H-M   'P 1'
#
loop_
_entity.id
_entity.type
_entity.pdbx_description
1 polymer ?
#
loop_
_entity_poly.entity_id
_entity_poly.type
_entity_poly.pdbx_seq_one_letter_code
_entity_poly.pdbx_strand_id
1 'polypeptide(L)'
;MTDKPNFVLIPDDASSPSPAPARTGGLLSRLLTTLTTTLPAIFSHAEPPAEIGTPTRPRLVFAVDATASREPAWAAARQVTDALVKALPGELDVALAVHGGTRVHTFTAFTNDANTLRDRAAGVVCEAGMTRLLPILATSLKQQQVRVIVYIGDVFEESLPSGRRLADSLGLQGTKLIVLHDIADPSARRDAEVFWDLAKRTGGCVLPFDASASGRLRDILSAVAVYAVGGEKLLRERRHALPGAVALLDHLDRRR
;
A
#
# COMPACT_ATOMS: atom_id res chain seq x y z
N MET A 1 9.76 -10.06 55.76
CA MET A 1 8.75 -9.00 56.06
C MET A 1 8.28 -8.48 54.75
N THR A 2 7.10 -8.89 54.41
CA THR A 2 6.42 -8.69 53.13
C THR A 2 5.48 -7.53 53.25
N ASP A 3 5.61 -6.55 52.41
CA ASP A 3 4.60 -5.50 52.35
C ASP A 3 3.92 -5.56 50.96
N LYS A 4 2.62 -5.80 50.96
CA LYS A 4 1.73 -5.83 49.79
C LYS A 4 0.95 -4.53 49.76
N PRO A 5 0.82 -3.85 48.62
CA PRO A 5 -0.08 -2.71 48.54
C PRO A 5 -1.54 -3.16 48.39
N ASN A 6 -2.38 -2.55 49.20
CA ASN A 6 -3.85 -2.68 49.24
C ASN A 6 -4.48 -2.03 48.01
N PHE A 7 -5.33 -2.81 47.33
CA PHE A 7 -6.31 -2.25 46.39
C PHE A 7 -7.59 -1.87 47.12
N VAL A 8 -8.01 -0.62 47.02
CA VAL A 8 -9.32 -0.15 47.50
C VAL A 8 -10.29 -0.17 46.33
N LEU A 9 -11.35 -0.98 46.48
CA LEU A 9 -12.53 -1.00 45.61
C LEU A 9 -13.43 0.17 45.98
N ILE A 10 -13.82 0.99 44.98
CA ILE A 10 -14.86 2.00 45.11
C ILE A 10 -16.14 1.41 44.50
N PRO A 11 -17.28 1.43 45.21
CA PRO A 11 -18.53 0.88 44.69
C PRO A 11 -19.28 1.85 43.80
N ASP A 12 -19.93 1.28 42.78
CA ASP A 12 -21.00 1.89 41.97
C ASP A 12 -22.15 2.33 42.85
N ASP A 13 -22.67 3.52 42.66
CA ASP A 13 -24.06 3.78 43.07
C ASP A 13 -24.77 4.69 42.05
N ALA A 14 -26.00 4.35 41.92
CA ALA A 14 -26.95 4.53 40.86
C ALA A 14 -27.65 5.89 40.81
N SER A 15 -28.43 5.98 39.78
CA SER A 15 -29.75 6.62 39.62
C SER A 15 -29.83 7.95 38.83
N SER A 16 -30.55 7.75 37.74
CA SER A 16 -31.23 8.73 36.89
C SER A 16 -32.19 9.66 37.66
N PRO A 17 -32.66 10.78 37.10
CA PRO A 17 -33.81 10.69 36.20
C PRO A 17 -33.84 11.64 34.98
N SER A 18 -34.58 11.20 33.99
CA SER A 18 -35.10 11.96 32.86
C SER A 18 -36.15 13.00 33.28
N PRO A 19 -36.33 14.09 32.56
CA PRO A 19 -37.67 14.49 32.17
C PRO A 19 -37.82 14.84 30.67
N ALA A 20 -38.99 14.47 30.16
CA ALA A 20 -39.51 14.79 28.83
C ALA A 20 -40.29 16.13 28.86
N PRO A 21 -41.03 16.52 27.79
CA PRO A 21 -40.69 17.64 26.93
C PRO A 21 -41.64 18.84 27.06
N ALA A 22 -41.24 20.02 26.58
CA ALA A 22 -42.14 21.11 26.35
C ALA A 22 -41.97 21.75 24.98
N ARG A 23 -43.07 21.80 24.23
CA ARG A 23 -43.28 22.52 22.97
C ARG A 23 -43.42 24.02 23.24
N THR A 24 -42.94 24.84 22.30
CA THR A 24 -43.52 26.06 21.70
C THR A 24 -42.43 26.69 20.86
N GLY A 25 -42.54 26.94 19.70
CA GLY A 25 -43.14 27.76 18.73
C GLY A 25 -42.51 29.17 18.66
N GLY A 26 -41.91 29.55 17.52
CA GLY A 26 -41.47 30.92 17.26
C GLY A 26 -40.52 31.04 16.07
N LEU A 27 -41.04 31.47 14.94
CA LEU A 27 -40.33 31.99 13.78
C LEU A 27 -39.33 33.07 14.15
N LEU A 28 -38.15 33.11 13.53
CA LEU A 28 -37.60 34.26 12.80
C LEU A 28 -36.28 33.90 12.14
N SER A 29 -36.34 33.94 10.89
CA SER A 29 -35.47 34.23 9.76
C SER A 29 -34.11 34.90 10.03
N ARG A 30 -33.10 34.42 9.23
CA ARG A 30 -31.92 35.12 8.72
C ARG A 30 -30.73 35.32 9.67
N LEU A 31 -29.68 34.53 9.39
CA LEU A 31 -28.43 35.06 8.81
C LEU A 31 -27.55 33.86 8.41
N LEU A 32 -27.49 33.61 7.11
CA LEU A 32 -26.45 32.76 6.47
C LEU A 32 -25.12 33.47 6.64
N THR A 33 -24.26 32.93 7.47
CA THR A 33 -22.82 33.14 7.34
C THR A 33 -22.22 31.79 6.99
N THR A 34 -21.97 31.59 5.72
CA THR A 34 -21.23 30.45 5.15
C THR A 34 -19.79 30.50 5.64
N LEU A 35 -19.53 29.84 6.76
CA LEU A 35 -18.17 29.36 7.07
C LEU A 35 -17.96 28.09 6.27
N THR A 36 -17.41 28.23 5.07
CA THR A 36 -16.78 27.14 4.35
C THR A 36 -15.50 26.76 5.09
N THR A 37 -15.67 25.97 6.15
CA THR A 37 -14.57 25.20 6.70
C THR A 37 -14.30 24.10 5.70
N THR A 38 -13.27 24.25 4.89
CA THR A 38 -12.68 23.17 4.10
C THR A 38 -12.13 22.15 5.08
N LEU A 39 -12.97 21.17 5.43
CA LEU A 39 -12.51 19.95 6.08
C LEU A 39 -11.50 19.28 5.14
N PRO A 40 -10.32 18.88 5.64
CA PRO A 40 -9.43 18.03 4.84
C PRO A 40 -10.23 16.81 4.43
N ALA A 41 -10.13 16.42 3.16
CA ALA A 41 -10.81 15.26 2.61
C ALA A 41 -10.44 14.04 3.46
N ILE A 42 -11.36 13.61 4.30
CA ILE A 42 -11.26 12.38 5.08
C ILE A 42 -11.24 11.29 4.03
N PHE A 43 -10.11 10.59 3.91
CA PHE A 43 -9.94 9.47 3.02
C PHE A 43 -11.02 8.43 3.31
N SER A 44 -12.04 8.43 2.47
CA SER A 44 -13.15 7.49 2.54
C SER A 44 -12.63 6.10 2.18
N HIS A 45 -13.06 5.07 2.93
CA HIS A 45 -12.83 3.65 2.62
C HIS A 45 -13.59 3.22 1.36
N ALA A 46 -13.41 3.90 0.25
CA ALA A 46 -14.03 3.49 -0.98
C ALA A 46 -13.19 2.35 -1.58
N GLU A 47 -13.79 1.18 -1.72
CA GLU A 47 -13.32 0.23 -2.74
C GLU A 47 -13.16 1.01 -4.05
N PRO A 48 -12.11 0.72 -4.85
CA PRO A 48 -11.94 1.40 -6.12
C PRO A 48 -13.24 1.26 -6.92
N PRO A 49 -13.70 2.32 -7.60
CA PRO A 49 -14.95 2.28 -8.34
C PRO A 49 -14.95 1.08 -9.29
N ALA A 50 -16.07 0.37 -9.33
CA ALA A 50 -16.25 -0.73 -10.27
C ALA A 50 -16.11 -0.18 -11.69
N GLU A 51 -15.08 -0.64 -12.41
CA GLU A 51 -14.84 -0.21 -13.77
C GLU A 51 -15.74 -0.97 -14.73
N ILE A 52 -16.44 -0.23 -15.59
CA ILE A 52 -17.27 -0.78 -16.66
C ILE A 52 -16.36 -1.07 -17.86
N GLY A 53 -16.13 -2.36 -18.14
CA GLY A 53 -15.32 -2.82 -19.28
C GLY A 53 -14.04 -3.55 -18.88
N THR A 54 -13.46 -4.29 -19.83
CA THR A 54 -12.17 -4.94 -19.65
C THR A 54 -11.05 -3.92 -19.85
N PRO A 55 -10.11 -3.76 -18.90
CA PRO A 55 -8.98 -2.87 -19.09
C PRO A 55 -8.18 -3.26 -20.34
N THR A 56 -7.80 -2.30 -21.14
CA THR A 56 -7.01 -2.52 -22.36
C THR A 56 -5.51 -2.55 -22.08
N ARG A 57 -5.08 -2.07 -20.90
CA ARG A 57 -3.67 -1.98 -20.49
C ARG A 57 -3.39 -2.90 -19.31
N PRO A 58 -2.15 -3.38 -19.22
CA PRO A 58 -1.68 -4.04 -18.00
C PRO A 58 -1.72 -3.06 -16.82
N ARG A 59 -1.93 -3.60 -15.63
CA ARG A 59 -2.07 -2.84 -14.40
C ARG A 59 -1.00 -3.23 -13.39
N LEU A 60 -0.56 -2.24 -12.63
CA LEU A 60 0.37 -2.38 -11.52
C LEU A 60 -0.24 -1.77 -10.27
N VAL A 61 -0.14 -2.49 -9.15
CA VAL A 61 -0.45 -1.95 -7.81
C VAL A 61 0.86 -1.60 -7.14
N PHE A 62 1.06 -0.34 -6.82
CA PHE A 62 2.17 0.13 -6.01
C PHE A 62 1.71 0.22 -4.56
N ALA A 63 2.13 -0.74 -3.76
CA ALA A 63 1.69 -0.94 -2.39
C ALA A 63 2.78 -0.48 -1.41
N VAL A 64 2.38 0.24 -0.37
CA VAL A 64 3.31 0.84 0.59
C VAL A 64 2.82 0.62 2.01
N ASP A 65 3.76 0.20 2.85
CA ASP A 65 3.61 0.30 4.29
C ASP A 65 3.82 1.75 4.72
N ALA A 66 2.75 2.39 5.18
CA ALA A 66 2.76 3.75 5.71
C ALA A 66 2.60 3.76 7.24
N THR A 67 3.21 2.81 7.94
CA THR A 67 3.36 2.88 9.38
C THR A 67 4.36 3.97 9.77
N ALA A 68 4.26 4.52 10.99
CA ALA A 68 5.07 5.68 11.41
C ALA A 68 6.59 5.43 11.31
N SER A 69 7.04 4.19 11.56
CA SER A 69 8.44 3.78 11.41
C SER A 69 8.93 3.84 9.96
N ARG A 70 8.01 3.85 8.98
CA ARG A 70 8.31 3.80 7.56
C ARG A 70 8.38 5.18 6.88
N GLU A 71 8.20 6.28 7.63
CA GLU A 71 8.25 7.64 7.05
C GLU A 71 9.53 7.91 6.23
N PRO A 72 10.76 7.53 6.66
CA PRO A 72 11.95 7.75 5.84
C PRO A 72 11.92 6.96 4.53
N ALA A 73 11.47 5.70 4.56
CA ALA A 73 11.32 4.86 3.39
C ALA A 73 10.27 5.40 2.42
N TRP A 74 9.13 5.85 2.97
CA TRP A 74 8.08 6.46 2.20
C TRP A 74 8.51 7.81 1.59
N ALA A 75 9.20 8.65 2.35
CA ALA A 75 9.75 9.91 1.84
C ALA A 75 10.64 9.72 0.61
N ALA A 76 11.45 8.66 0.58
CA ALA A 76 12.24 8.30 -0.59
C ALA A 76 11.37 7.76 -1.73
N ALA A 77 10.41 6.89 -1.44
CA ALA A 77 9.56 6.24 -2.43
C ALA A 77 8.65 7.24 -3.17
N ARG A 78 7.99 8.15 -2.45
CA ARG A 78 7.09 9.15 -3.06
C ARG A 78 7.77 10.08 -4.06
N GLN A 79 9.08 10.33 -3.91
CA GLN A 79 9.85 11.15 -4.85
C GLN A 79 10.06 10.48 -6.21
N VAL A 80 9.91 9.16 -6.29
CA VAL A 80 10.21 8.37 -7.47
C VAL A 80 9.03 7.56 -8.00
N THR A 81 7.82 7.73 -7.44
CA THR A 81 6.61 7.00 -7.87
C THR A 81 6.27 7.25 -9.33
N ASP A 82 6.57 8.43 -9.84
CA ASP A 82 6.35 8.80 -11.25
C ASP A 82 7.19 7.96 -12.23
N ALA A 83 8.27 7.34 -11.77
CA ALA A 83 9.08 6.44 -12.59
C ALA A 83 8.28 5.26 -13.15
N LEU A 84 7.26 4.78 -12.40
CA LEU A 84 6.38 3.69 -12.83
C LEU A 84 5.60 4.04 -14.11
N VAL A 85 5.20 5.30 -14.27
CA VAL A 85 4.41 5.73 -15.44
C VAL A 85 5.30 6.28 -16.54
N LYS A 86 6.41 6.95 -16.16
CA LYS A 86 7.34 7.56 -17.12
C LYS A 86 8.20 6.56 -17.88
N ALA A 87 8.39 5.35 -17.34
CA ALA A 87 9.18 4.32 -18.02
C ALA A 87 8.55 3.86 -19.35
N LEU A 88 7.22 3.84 -19.42
CA LEU A 88 6.42 3.47 -20.60
C LEU A 88 5.16 4.33 -20.62
N PRO A 89 5.24 5.58 -21.11
CA PRO A 89 4.12 6.51 -21.10
C PRO A 89 2.91 5.95 -21.85
N GLY A 90 1.75 5.91 -21.17
CA GLY A 90 0.50 5.45 -21.76
C GLY A 90 0.32 3.93 -21.88
N GLU A 91 1.32 3.11 -21.52
CA GLU A 91 1.26 1.66 -21.68
C GLU A 91 0.91 0.90 -20.38
N LEU A 92 0.94 1.57 -19.22
CA LEU A 92 0.72 0.98 -17.90
C LEU A 92 -0.23 1.83 -17.07
N ASP A 93 -1.23 1.21 -16.47
CA ASP A 93 -2.10 1.85 -15.48
C ASP A 93 -1.62 1.46 -14.07
N VAL A 94 -1.47 2.45 -13.19
CA VAL A 94 -0.92 2.26 -11.83
C VAL A 94 -1.95 2.70 -10.79
N ALA A 95 -2.19 1.87 -9.76
CA ALA A 95 -2.90 2.24 -8.55
C ALA A 95 -1.93 2.32 -7.37
N LEU A 96 -2.15 3.28 -6.48
CA LEU A 96 -1.48 3.37 -5.19
C LEU A 96 -2.33 2.67 -4.14
N ALA A 97 -1.73 1.75 -3.40
CA ALA A 97 -2.34 1.07 -2.26
C ALA A 97 -1.51 1.36 -1.00
N VAL A 98 -2.17 1.81 0.05
CA VAL A 98 -1.50 2.24 1.28
C VAL A 98 -2.15 1.56 2.46
N HIS A 99 -1.36 0.97 3.31
CA HIS A 99 -1.79 0.52 4.63
C HIS A 99 -0.97 1.17 5.74
N GLY A 100 -1.56 1.26 6.91
CA GLY A 100 -0.95 1.78 8.12
C GLY A 100 -2.00 1.76 9.25
N GLY A 101 -1.59 2.00 10.49
CA GLY A 101 -2.52 1.94 11.60
C GLY A 101 -3.17 0.57 11.76
N THR A 102 -4.50 0.52 11.73
CA THR A 102 -5.28 -0.72 11.92
C THR A 102 -5.93 -1.26 10.64
N ARG A 103 -5.73 -0.61 9.49
CA ARG A 103 -6.47 -0.89 8.25
C ARG A 103 -5.71 -0.49 6.98
N VAL A 104 -6.21 -0.91 5.83
CA VAL A 104 -5.84 -0.32 4.54
C VAL A 104 -6.49 1.05 4.46
N HIS A 105 -5.68 2.09 4.30
CA HIS A 105 -6.16 3.47 4.22
C HIS A 105 -6.70 3.80 2.85
N THR A 106 -6.01 3.33 1.80
CA THR A 106 -6.31 3.77 0.45
C THR A 106 -5.97 2.66 -0.55
N PHE A 107 -6.87 2.47 -1.51
CA PHE A 107 -6.61 1.79 -2.77
C PHE A 107 -7.17 2.70 -3.87
N THR A 108 -6.31 3.39 -4.61
CA THR A 108 -6.76 4.40 -5.58
C THR A 108 -7.28 3.78 -6.86
N ALA A 109 -8.05 4.54 -7.63
CA ALA A 109 -8.32 4.18 -9.03
C ALA A 109 -7.01 4.09 -9.82
N PHE A 110 -6.96 3.24 -10.84
CA PHE A 110 -5.82 3.13 -11.74
C PHE A 110 -5.66 4.40 -12.59
N THR A 111 -4.43 4.79 -12.85
CA THR A 111 -4.08 5.96 -13.69
C THR A 111 -2.78 5.71 -14.45
N ASN A 112 -2.66 6.29 -15.62
CA ASN A 112 -1.42 6.37 -16.39
C ASN A 112 -0.83 7.79 -16.42
N ASP A 113 -1.39 8.69 -15.59
CA ASP A 113 -0.91 10.06 -15.46
C ASP A 113 0.09 10.20 -14.31
N ALA A 114 1.31 10.62 -14.61
CA ALA A 114 2.40 10.73 -13.65
C ALA A 114 2.17 11.80 -12.58
N ASN A 115 1.45 12.88 -12.91
CA ASN A 115 1.16 13.95 -11.94
C ASN A 115 0.10 13.47 -10.95
N THR A 116 -0.98 12.85 -11.45
CA THR A 116 -2.00 12.24 -10.60
C THR A 116 -1.40 11.23 -9.62
N LEU A 117 -0.48 10.37 -10.08
CA LEU A 117 0.16 9.39 -9.21
C LEU A 117 1.05 10.07 -8.16
N ARG A 118 1.80 11.10 -8.56
CA ARG A 118 2.65 11.88 -7.64
C ARG A 118 1.82 12.61 -6.58
N ASP A 119 0.72 13.25 -6.99
CA ASP A 119 -0.15 14.00 -6.08
C ASP A 119 -0.80 13.06 -5.04
N ARG A 120 -1.24 11.88 -5.48
CA ARG A 120 -1.74 10.83 -4.57
C ARG A 120 -0.67 10.37 -3.59
N ALA A 121 0.54 10.15 -4.07
CA ALA A 121 1.66 9.76 -3.22
C ALA A 121 2.04 10.86 -2.23
N ALA A 122 1.99 12.13 -2.62
CA ALA A 122 2.27 13.26 -1.74
C ALA A 122 1.25 13.39 -0.59
N GLY A 123 0.00 12.94 -0.81
CA GLY A 123 -1.07 12.97 0.17
C GLY A 123 -1.02 11.85 1.22
N VAL A 124 -0.12 10.87 1.10
CA VAL A 124 0.01 9.78 2.08
C VAL A 124 0.70 10.27 3.34
N VAL A 125 0.10 9.98 4.49
CA VAL A 125 0.64 10.25 5.82
C VAL A 125 0.94 8.91 6.50
N CYS A 126 2.12 8.78 7.11
CA CYS A 126 2.46 7.61 7.90
C CYS A 126 1.85 7.71 9.30
N GLU A 127 1.19 6.64 9.75
CA GLU A 127 0.49 6.58 11.04
C GLU A 127 0.97 5.38 11.87
N ALA A 128 0.95 5.51 13.20
CA ALA A 128 1.28 4.39 14.07
C ALA A 128 0.29 3.23 13.90
N GLY A 129 0.77 1.99 13.85
CA GLY A 129 -0.08 0.82 13.74
C GLY A 129 0.63 -0.40 13.18
N MET A 130 -0.18 -1.40 12.83
CA MET A 130 0.28 -2.71 12.35
C MET A 130 0.37 -2.75 10.82
N THR A 131 1.24 -3.60 10.30
CA THR A 131 1.33 -3.93 8.88
C THR A 131 0.10 -4.69 8.39
N ARG A 132 -0.45 -4.32 7.23
CA ARG A 132 -1.67 -4.88 6.65
C ARG A 132 -1.54 -5.17 5.14
N LEU A 133 -0.61 -6.04 4.77
CA LEU A 133 -0.40 -6.44 3.39
C LEU A 133 -1.55 -7.26 2.81
N LEU A 134 -2.11 -8.21 3.58
CA LEU A 134 -3.09 -9.17 3.05
C LEU A 134 -4.36 -8.51 2.49
N PRO A 135 -4.94 -7.46 3.10
CA PRO A 135 -6.05 -6.74 2.48
C PRO A 135 -5.71 -6.12 1.13
N ILE A 136 -4.48 -5.63 0.94
CA ILE A 136 -4.03 -5.11 -0.36
C ILE A 136 -3.97 -6.25 -1.39
N LEU A 137 -3.40 -7.41 -1.03
CA LEU A 137 -3.36 -8.58 -1.90
C LEU A 137 -4.77 -9.05 -2.26
N ALA A 138 -5.69 -9.10 -1.28
CA ALA A 138 -7.08 -9.49 -1.50
C ALA A 138 -7.84 -8.51 -2.40
N THR A 139 -7.61 -7.20 -2.25
CA THR A 139 -8.20 -6.18 -3.12
C THR A 139 -7.63 -6.26 -4.53
N SER A 140 -6.31 -6.47 -4.65
CA SER A 140 -5.63 -6.63 -5.94
C SER A 140 -6.14 -7.86 -6.70
N LEU A 141 -6.44 -8.96 -5.99
CA LEU A 141 -6.98 -10.20 -6.57
C LEU A 141 -8.34 -9.98 -7.25
N LYS A 142 -9.14 -9.02 -6.77
CA LYS A 142 -10.44 -8.65 -7.37
C LYS A 142 -10.31 -7.75 -8.61
N GLN A 143 -9.11 -7.17 -8.84
CA GLN A 143 -8.89 -6.26 -9.96
C GLN A 143 -8.52 -7.04 -11.23
N GLN A 144 -9.00 -6.56 -12.38
CA GLN A 144 -8.65 -7.15 -13.66
C GLN A 144 -7.29 -6.67 -14.16
N GLN A 145 -6.57 -7.52 -14.90
CA GLN A 145 -5.31 -7.18 -15.59
C GLN A 145 -4.16 -6.73 -14.69
N VAL A 146 -4.20 -6.99 -13.38
CA VAL A 146 -3.07 -6.73 -12.50
C VAL A 146 -1.94 -7.72 -12.82
N ARG A 147 -0.85 -7.21 -13.36
CA ARG A 147 0.34 -8.00 -13.72
C ARG A 147 1.37 -8.04 -12.62
N VAL A 148 1.49 -6.94 -11.90
CA VAL A 148 2.49 -6.80 -10.83
C VAL A 148 1.89 -6.06 -9.64
N ILE A 149 2.21 -6.54 -8.45
CA ILE A 149 2.09 -5.82 -7.19
C ILE A 149 3.51 -5.54 -6.72
N VAL A 150 3.90 -4.26 -6.59
CA VAL A 150 5.14 -3.85 -5.93
C VAL A 150 4.80 -3.47 -4.50
N TYR A 151 5.44 -4.07 -3.54
CA TYR A 151 5.24 -3.77 -2.12
C TYR A 151 6.54 -3.28 -1.48
N ILE A 152 6.48 -2.14 -0.80
CA ILE A 152 7.57 -1.64 0.06
C ILE A 152 7.18 -1.84 1.51
N GLY A 153 7.95 -2.63 2.25
CA GLY A 153 7.71 -2.92 3.66
C GLY A 153 8.88 -3.64 4.32
N ASP A 154 8.81 -3.79 5.64
CA ASP A 154 9.85 -4.38 6.47
C ASP A 154 9.39 -5.60 7.27
N VAL A 155 8.18 -5.55 7.83
CA VAL A 155 7.66 -6.55 8.77
C VAL A 155 6.37 -7.16 8.24
N PHE A 156 6.10 -8.42 8.60
CA PHE A 156 4.87 -9.14 8.29
C PHE A 156 4.16 -9.58 9.57
N GLU A 157 3.08 -8.91 9.94
CA GLU A 157 2.35 -9.10 11.20
C GLU A 157 1.00 -9.81 11.02
N GLU A 158 0.81 -10.52 9.92
CA GLU A 158 -0.47 -11.13 9.56
C GLU A 158 -0.38 -12.66 9.50
N SER A 159 -1.50 -13.32 9.19
CA SER A 159 -1.57 -14.78 9.07
C SER A 159 -0.83 -15.30 7.84
N LEU A 160 0.33 -15.93 8.02
CA LEU A 160 1.09 -16.52 6.92
C LEU A 160 0.28 -17.57 6.11
N PRO A 161 -0.54 -18.46 6.71
CA PRO A 161 -1.39 -19.36 5.93
C PRO A 161 -2.39 -18.61 5.03
N SER A 162 -2.92 -17.48 5.48
CA SER A 162 -3.81 -16.63 4.67
C SER A 162 -3.03 -15.91 3.56
N GLY A 163 -1.82 -15.42 3.88
CA GLY A 163 -0.90 -14.84 2.88
C GLY A 163 -0.57 -15.81 1.78
N ARG A 164 -0.23 -17.06 2.13
CA ARG A 164 0.06 -18.13 1.15
C ARG A 164 -1.11 -18.38 0.20
N ARG A 165 -2.34 -18.50 0.73
CA ARG A 165 -3.53 -18.69 -0.12
C ARG A 165 -3.75 -17.53 -1.09
N LEU A 166 -3.59 -16.30 -0.63
CA LEU A 166 -3.71 -15.11 -1.50
C LEU A 166 -2.61 -15.09 -2.56
N ALA A 167 -1.36 -15.37 -2.16
CA ALA A 167 -0.24 -15.43 -3.10
C ALA A 167 -0.43 -16.52 -4.16
N ASP A 168 -0.88 -17.72 -3.76
CA ASP A 168 -1.19 -18.81 -4.70
C ASP A 168 -2.30 -18.38 -5.70
N SER A 169 -3.37 -17.71 -5.22
CA SER A 169 -4.46 -17.22 -6.07
C SER A 169 -3.98 -16.13 -7.04
N LEU A 170 -3.15 -15.19 -6.59
CA LEU A 170 -2.53 -14.17 -7.43
C LEU A 170 -1.61 -14.81 -8.48
N GLY A 171 -0.81 -15.80 -8.08
CA GLY A 171 0.05 -16.54 -9.00
C GLY A 171 -0.72 -17.26 -10.11
N LEU A 172 -1.86 -17.87 -9.79
CA LEU A 172 -2.77 -18.50 -10.77
C LEU A 172 -3.36 -17.48 -11.75
N GLN A 173 -3.62 -16.23 -11.32
CA GLN A 173 -4.03 -15.13 -12.21
C GLN A 173 -2.87 -14.55 -13.02
N GLY A 174 -1.64 -14.99 -12.78
CA GLY A 174 -0.45 -14.45 -13.44
C GLY A 174 0.08 -13.15 -12.84
N THR A 175 -0.48 -12.70 -11.72
CA THR A 175 0.00 -11.52 -10.98
C THR A 175 1.27 -11.86 -10.21
N LYS A 176 2.30 -11.01 -10.32
CA LYS A 176 3.59 -11.17 -9.64
C LYS A 176 3.68 -10.23 -8.43
N LEU A 177 4.12 -10.74 -7.29
CA LEU A 177 4.45 -9.93 -6.12
C LEU A 177 5.95 -9.66 -6.12
N ILE A 178 6.33 -8.40 -6.24
CA ILE A 178 7.71 -7.93 -6.12
C ILE A 178 7.81 -7.14 -4.82
N VAL A 179 8.60 -7.64 -3.88
CA VAL A 179 8.77 -6.99 -2.58
C VAL A 179 10.08 -6.22 -2.58
N LEU A 180 10.02 -4.96 -2.26
CA LEU A 180 11.16 -4.11 -1.92
C LEU A 180 11.28 -4.13 -0.41
N HIS A 181 12.10 -5.07 0.10
CA HIS A 181 12.20 -5.34 1.53
C HIS A 181 13.25 -4.43 2.17
N ASP A 182 12.82 -3.59 3.10
CA ASP A 182 13.72 -2.75 3.87
C ASP A 182 14.37 -3.56 5.00
N ILE A 183 15.67 -3.74 4.87
CA ILE A 183 16.51 -4.49 5.83
C ILE A 183 17.37 -3.57 6.69
N ALA A 184 17.09 -2.27 6.71
CA ALA A 184 17.82 -1.30 7.53
C ALA A 184 17.70 -1.63 9.03
N ASP A 185 16.50 -2.09 9.46
CA ASP A 185 16.29 -2.63 10.80
C ASP A 185 16.66 -4.12 10.86
N PRO A 186 17.56 -4.56 11.76
CA PRO A 186 17.86 -5.97 11.95
C PRO A 186 16.64 -6.85 12.29
N SER A 187 15.60 -6.29 12.92
CA SER A 187 14.36 -7.02 13.23
C SER A 187 13.60 -7.42 11.97
N ALA A 188 13.61 -6.59 10.94
CA ALA A 188 12.97 -6.84 9.66
C ALA A 188 13.54 -8.06 8.91
N ARG A 189 14.80 -8.40 9.17
CA ARG A 189 15.44 -9.56 8.52
C ARG A 189 14.76 -10.89 8.81
N ARG A 190 14.05 -11.01 9.95
CA ARG A 190 13.28 -12.21 10.29
C ARG A 190 12.14 -12.49 9.33
N ASP A 191 11.58 -11.45 8.73
CA ASP A 191 10.44 -11.56 7.84
C ASP A 191 10.84 -11.68 6.37
N ALA A 192 12.14 -11.61 6.08
CA ALA A 192 12.66 -11.80 4.72
C ALA A 192 12.22 -13.15 4.11
N GLU A 193 12.22 -14.23 4.90
CA GLU A 193 11.79 -15.56 4.46
C GLU A 193 10.28 -15.59 4.17
N VAL A 194 9.48 -14.87 4.95
CA VAL A 194 8.03 -14.75 4.73
C VAL A 194 7.75 -14.04 3.42
N PHE A 195 8.37 -12.90 3.19
CA PHE A 195 8.23 -12.15 1.94
C PHE A 195 8.73 -12.98 0.74
N TRP A 196 9.81 -13.73 0.94
CA TRP A 196 10.34 -14.60 -0.12
C TRP A 196 9.38 -15.74 -0.46
N ASP A 197 8.77 -16.40 0.54
CA ASP A 197 7.75 -17.45 0.33
C ASP A 197 6.54 -16.88 -0.43
N LEU A 198 6.00 -15.72 -0.01
CA LEU A 198 4.87 -15.10 -0.67
C LEU A 198 5.19 -14.67 -2.12
N ALA A 199 6.34 -14.02 -2.33
CA ALA A 199 6.76 -13.58 -3.65
C ALA A 199 6.98 -14.78 -4.60
N LYS A 200 7.67 -15.82 -4.14
CA LYS A 200 7.92 -17.05 -4.91
C LYS A 200 6.63 -17.70 -5.38
N ARG A 201 5.60 -17.79 -4.55
CA ARG A 201 4.27 -18.37 -4.90
C ARG A 201 3.62 -17.66 -6.06
N THR A 202 3.84 -16.36 -6.21
CA THR A 202 3.35 -15.58 -7.36
C THR A 202 4.28 -15.67 -8.56
N GLY A 203 5.47 -16.28 -8.42
CA GLY A 203 6.56 -16.20 -9.39
C GLY A 203 7.15 -14.78 -9.48
N GLY A 204 7.07 -14.00 -8.41
CA GLY A 204 7.77 -12.74 -8.21
C GLY A 204 9.11 -12.90 -7.50
N CYS A 205 9.61 -11.84 -6.87
CA CYS A 205 10.90 -11.84 -6.17
C CYS A 205 10.94 -10.82 -5.04
N VAL A 206 12.00 -10.89 -4.24
CA VAL A 206 12.31 -9.91 -3.19
C VAL A 206 13.62 -9.22 -3.56
N LEU A 207 13.64 -7.89 -3.52
CA LEU A 207 14.83 -7.07 -3.69
C LEU A 207 15.10 -6.30 -2.40
N PRO A 208 16.37 -6.09 -2.06
CA PRO A 208 16.71 -5.23 -0.94
C PRO A 208 16.31 -3.78 -1.27
N PHE A 209 15.68 -3.14 -0.30
CA PHE A 209 15.35 -1.73 -0.34
C PHE A 209 16.32 -0.94 0.54
N ASP A 210 16.73 0.24 0.06
CA ASP A 210 17.56 1.19 0.78
C ASP A 210 16.99 2.59 0.54
N ALA A 211 16.42 3.17 1.58
CA ALA A 211 15.81 4.50 1.52
C ALA A 211 16.81 5.60 1.15
N SER A 212 18.11 5.41 1.44
CA SER A 212 19.18 6.37 1.11
C SER A 212 19.54 6.38 -0.38
N ALA A 213 19.16 5.33 -1.11
CA ALA A 213 19.51 5.11 -2.53
C ALA A 213 18.34 5.40 -3.48
N SER A 214 17.76 6.61 -3.43
CA SER A 214 16.59 6.99 -4.24
C SER A 214 16.77 6.79 -5.75
N GLY A 215 17.99 6.99 -6.26
CA GLY A 215 18.32 6.71 -7.67
C GLY A 215 18.15 5.23 -8.02
N ARG A 216 18.65 4.33 -7.18
CA ARG A 216 18.48 2.88 -7.36
C ARG A 216 17.00 2.47 -7.32
N LEU A 217 16.22 3.05 -6.41
CA LEU A 217 14.79 2.81 -6.33
C LEU A 217 14.09 3.22 -7.62
N ARG A 218 14.40 4.40 -8.16
CA ARG A 218 13.89 4.86 -9.46
C ARG A 218 14.19 3.87 -10.57
N ASP A 219 15.41 3.38 -10.65
CA ASP A 219 15.84 2.41 -11.68
C ASP A 219 15.07 1.10 -11.56
N ILE A 220 14.90 0.58 -10.32
CA ILE A 220 14.13 -0.63 -10.06
C ILE A 220 12.66 -0.44 -10.43
N LEU A 221 12.02 0.67 -10.03
CA LEU A 221 10.61 0.92 -10.36
C LEU A 221 10.40 1.06 -11.87
N SER A 222 11.34 1.70 -12.59
CA SER A 222 11.31 1.76 -14.06
C SER A 222 11.41 0.37 -14.70
N ALA A 223 12.29 -0.48 -14.19
CA ALA A 223 12.43 -1.86 -14.66
C ALA A 223 11.17 -2.70 -14.37
N VAL A 224 10.57 -2.52 -13.19
CA VAL A 224 9.32 -3.19 -12.82
C VAL A 224 8.15 -2.76 -13.70
N ALA A 225 8.07 -1.47 -14.06
CA ALA A 225 7.06 -0.98 -15.00
C ALA A 225 7.19 -1.66 -16.38
N VAL A 226 8.41 -1.76 -16.91
CA VAL A 226 8.70 -2.47 -18.16
C VAL A 226 8.33 -3.95 -18.05
N TYR A 227 8.65 -4.58 -16.93
CA TYR A 227 8.26 -5.97 -16.66
C TYR A 227 6.75 -6.15 -16.59
N ALA A 228 6.01 -5.23 -15.99
CA ALA A 228 4.54 -5.29 -15.91
C ALA A 228 3.88 -5.24 -17.29
N VAL A 229 4.45 -4.49 -18.24
CA VAL A 229 3.93 -4.35 -19.61
C VAL A 229 4.27 -5.57 -20.48
N GLY A 230 5.53 -5.94 -20.56
CA GLY A 230 5.99 -6.95 -21.52
C GLY A 230 6.68 -8.17 -20.90
N GLY A 231 6.61 -8.32 -19.58
CA GLY A 231 7.20 -9.45 -18.86
C GLY A 231 8.72 -9.49 -18.96
N GLU A 232 9.26 -10.67 -18.70
CA GLU A 232 10.71 -10.92 -18.70
C GLU A 232 11.34 -10.69 -20.08
N LYS A 233 10.59 -10.96 -21.16
CA LYS A 233 11.07 -10.76 -22.53
C LYS A 233 11.41 -9.31 -22.79
N LEU A 234 10.47 -8.39 -22.60
CA LEU A 234 10.68 -6.96 -22.83
C LEU A 234 11.75 -6.40 -21.88
N LEU A 235 11.79 -6.89 -20.63
CA LEU A 235 12.82 -6.46 -19.68
C LEU A 235 14.23 -6.87 -20.14
N ARG A 236 14.40 -8.09 -20.67
CA ARG A 236 15.68 -8.55 -21.24
C ARG A 236 16.10 -7.77 -22.48
N GLU A 237 15.15 -7.44 -23.36
CA GLU A 237 15.40 -6.62 -24.55
C GLU A 237 15.88 -5.22 -24.18
N ARG A 238 15.35 -4.65 -23.08
CA ARG A 238 15.70 -3.30 -22.62
C ARG A 238 16.80 -3.24 -21.55
N ARG A 239 17.43 -4.36 -21.20
CA ARG A 239 18.37 -4.44 -20.07
C ARG A 239 19.55 -3.46 -20.13
N HIS A 240 19.99 -3.11 -21.34
CA HIS A 240 21.13 -2.19 -21.53
C HIS A 240 20.73 -0.70 -21.36
N ALA A 241 19.44 -0.38 -21.52
CA ALA A 241 18.92 0.96 -21.37
C ALA A 241 18.30 1.23 -19.97
N LEU A 242 18.15 0.20 -19.15
CA LEU A 242 17.51 0.26 -17.84
C LEU A 242 18.44 -0.30 -16.76
N PRO A 243 19.11 0.53 -15.97
CA PRO A 243 20.06 0.08 -14.94
C PRO A 243 19.43 -0.92 -13.93
N GLY A 244 18.15 -0.71 -13.56
CA GLY A 244 17.43 -1.61 -12.64
C GLY A 244 17.07 -2.98 -13.23
N ALA A 245 17.12 -3.14 -14.56
CA ALA A 245 16.70 -4.38 -15.22
C ALA A 245 17.59 -5.57 -14.88
N VAL A 246 18.90 -5.38 -14.78
CA VAL A 246 19.84 -6.44 -14.41
C VAL A 246 19.53 -6.94 -13.00
N ALA A 247 19.40 -6.02 -12.03
CA ALA A 247 19.09 -6.38 -10.66
C ALA A 247 17.75 -7.13 -10.56
N LEU A 248 16.72 -6.67 -11.26
CA LEU A 248 15.41 -7.32 -11.26
C LEU A 248 15.49 -8.73 -11.89
N LEU A 249 16.16 -8.88 -13.02
CA LEU A 249 16.33 -10.17 -13.70
C LEU A 249 17.10 -11.16 -12.83
N ASP A 250 18.19 -10.76 -12.20
CA ASP A 250 18.98 -11.61 -11.31
C ASP A 250 18.15 -12.17 -10.15
N HIS A 251 17.24 -11.35 -9.59
CA HIS A 251 16.35 -11.80 -8.51
C HIS A 251 15.20 -12.67 -9.01
N LEU A 252 14.71 -12.44 -10.22
CA LEU A 252 13.72 -13.29 -10.87
C LEU A 252 14.32 -14.65 -11.26
N ASP A 253 15.57 -14.70 -11.69
CA ASP A 253 16.26 -15.96 -12.10
C ASP A 253 16.64 -16.84 -10.89
N ARG A 254 16.98 -16.24 -9.72
CA ARG A 254 17.28 -16.99 -8.47
C ARG A 254 16.10 -17.80 -7.92
N ARG A 255 14.91 -17.59 -8.43
CA ARG A 255 13.69 -18.36 -8.07
C ARG A 255 13.62 -19.75 -8.73
N ARG A 256 14.39 -19.96 -9.80
CA ARG A 256 14.46 -21.24 -10.56
C ARG A 256 15.42 -22.20 -9.91
#